data_89408b5425899adea2c108a308ae16ca
#
_entry.id   89408b5425899adea2c108a308ae16ca
#
_cell.length_a   1.000
_cell.length_b   1.000
_cell.length_c   1.000
_cell.angle_alpha   90.00
_cell.angle_beta   90.00
_cell.angle_gamma   90.00
#
_symmetry.space_group_name_H-M   'P 1'
#
loop_
_entity.id
_entity.type
_entity.pdbx_description
1 polymer ?
#
loop_
_entity_poly.entity_id
_entity_poly.type
_entity_poly.pdbx_seq_one_letter_code
_entity_poly.pdbx_strand_id
1 'polypeptide(L)'
;MKKVLRITNPNVYAAYVNAPPLHPLVCILRYEELGLFRRSLNLYSVYGLFIQDEFVKGISYGMKTYETHGPSIIAVAPGQIGGVEDNGELITRKGWVLLWSPELTQGTAWEKKMEGYGFFSYYSSNSLEMTPT
;
A
#
# COMPACT_ATOMS: atom_id res chain seq x y z
N MET A 1 10.01 -2.42 20.32
CA MET A 1 8.66 -2.58 19.74
C MET A 1 8.56 -1.82 18.43
N LYS A 2 8.11 -2.47 17.37
CA LYS A 2 7.96 -1.81 16.06
C LYS A 2 6.79 -0.85 16.08
N LYS A 3 7.02 0.35 15.55
CA LYS A 3 5.97 1.35 15.43
C LYS A 3 5.14 1.07 14.18
N VAL A 4 3.84 1.00 14.33
CA VAL A 4 2.92 0.67 13.25
C VAL A 4 1.95 1.82 13.05
N LEU A 5 1.81 2.25 11.79
CA LEU A 5 0.81 3.23 11.40
C LEU A 5 -0.50 2.50 11.11
N ARG A 6 -1.56 2.84 11.83
CA ARG A 6 -2.87 2.23 11.61
C ARG A 6 -3.63 3.02 10.55
N ILE A 7 -3.81 2.41 9.39
CA ILE A 7 -4.53 3.04 8.28
C ILE A 7 -5.99 2.62 8.36
N THR A 8 -6.74 3.33 9.20
CA THR A 8 -8.15 3.05 9.46
C THR A 8 -9.07 3.55 8.34
N ASN A 9 -8.60 4.51 7.54
CA ASN A 9 -9.26 4.95 6.33
C ASN A 9 -8.18 5.41 5.34
N PRO A 10 -8.52 5.57 4.06
CA PRO A 10 -7.49 5.90 3.05
C PRO A 10 -6.73 7.19 3.32
N ASN A 11 -7.36 8.17 3.93
CA ASN A 11 -6.75 9.48 4.13
C ASN A 11 -5.77 9.55 5.29
N VAL A 12 -5.70 8.53 6.12
CA VAL A 12 -4.65 8.43 7.14
C VAL A 12 -3.29 8.39 6.46
N TYR A 13 -3.16 7.62 5.38
CA TYR A 13 -1.91 7.56 4.65
C TYR A 13 -1.60 8.87 3.93
N ALA A 14 -2.62 9.48 3.31
CA ALA A 14 -2.46 10.79 2.67
C ALA A 14 -1.89 11.82 3.66
N ALA A 15 -2.46 11.89 4.85
CA ALA A 15 -1.98 12.79 5.89
C ALA A 15 -0.55 12.49 6.30
N TYR A 16 -0.21 11.20 6.40
CA TYR A 16 1.13 10.79 6.81
C TYR A 16 2.20 11.25 5.82
N VAL A 17 1.91 11.24 4.53
CA VAL A 17 2.86 11.65 3.48
C VAL A 17 2.65 13.11 3.05
N ASN A 18 1.85 13.86 3.81
CA ASN A 18 1.55 15.28 3.56
C ASN A 18 0.86 15.56 2.23
N ALA A 19 -0.01 14.66 1.81
CA ALA A 19 -0.83 14.84 0.63
C ALA A 19 -2.23 15.32 1.04
N PRO A 20 -2.89 16.15 0.21
CA PRO A 20 -4.23 16.60 0.52
C PRO A 20 -5.25 15.47 0.36
N PRO A 21 -6.25 15.37 1.26
CA PRO A 21 -7.33 14.41 1.09
C PRO A 21 -8.26 14.88 -0.03
N LEU A 22 -8.57 13.98 -0.97
CA LEU A 22 -9.41 14.29 -2.11
C LEU A 22 -10.82 13.72 -2.01
N HIS A 23 -10.96 12.60 -1.28
CA HIS A 23 -12.23 11.90 -1.16
C HIS A 23 -12.21 11.10 0.15
N PRO A 24 -13.34 11.04 0.89
CA PRO A 24 -13.34 10.34 2.18
C PRO A 24 -13.11 8.83 2.09
N LEU A 25 -13.42 8.20 0.96
CA LEU A 25 -13.33 6.74 0.81
C LEU A 25 -12.20 6.27 -0.10
N VAL A 26 -11.47 7.20 -0.74
CA VAL A 26 -10.43 6.85 -1.71
C VAL A 26 -9.24 7.78 -1.54
N CYS A 27 -8.04 7.21 -1.63
CA CYS A 27 -6.80 7.95 -1.69
C CYS A 27 -6.04 7.51 -2.95
N ILE A 28 -5.69 8.47 -3.79
CA ILE A 28 -4.87 8.22 -4.98
C ILE A 28 -3.69 9.19 -4.89
N LEU A 29 -2.49 8.63 -4.88
CA LEU A 29 -1.26 9.42 -4.77
C LEU A 29 -0.28 8.99 -5.85
N ARG A 30 0.42 9.98 -6.37
CA ARG A 30 1.60 9.73 -7.19
C ARG A 30 2.81 10.17 -6.39
N TYR A 31 3.71 9.24 -6.09
CA TYR A 31 4.84 9.51 -5.21
C TYR A 31 5.74 10.64 -5.72
N GLU A 32 5.90 10.76 -7.03
CA GLU A 32 6.76 11.81 -7.61
C GLU A 32 6.24 13.23 -7.37
N GLU A 33 4.94 13.37 -7.05
CA GLU A 33 4.34 14.67 -6.74
C GLU A 33 4.45 15.03 -5.25
N LEU A 34 4.93 14.10 -4.42
CA LEU A 34 5.09 14.33 -2.99
C LEU A 34 6.47 14.87 -2.66
N GLY A 35 6.55 15.57 -1.54
CA GLY A 35 7.84 15.92 -0.97
C GLY A 35 8.46 14.72 -0.26
N LEU A 36 9.47 14.98 0.54
CA LEU A 36 10.10 13.96 1.37
C LEU A 36 9.13 13.49 2.44
N PHE A 37 9.13 12.19 2.71
CA PHE A 37 8.32 11.60 3.76
C PHE A 37 9.07 10.44 4.41
N ARG A 38 8.57 10.00 5.58
CA ARG A 38 9.16 8.87 6.29
C ARG A 38 8.47 7.58 5.89
N ARG A 39 9.24 6.49 5.88
CA ARG A 39 8.69 5.15 5.67
C ARG A 39 7.70 4.81 6.79
N SER A 40 6.83 3.86 6.54
CA SER A 40 5.91 3.37 7.57
C SER A 40 5.65 1.87 7.40
N LEU A 41 5.59 1.20 8.53
CA LEU A 41 5.02 -0.14 8.62
C LEU A 41 3.54 0.05 8.94
N ASN A 42 2.67 -0.49 8.12
CA ASN A 42 1.25 -0.17 8.16
C ASN A 42 0.40 -1.38 8.53
N LEU A 43 -0.61 -1.13 9.37
CA LEU A 43 -1.70 -2.08 9.58
C LEU A 43 -2.91 -1.53 8.82
N TYR A 44 -3.36 -2.24 7.80
CA TYR A 44 -4.41 -1.76 6.91
C TYR A 44 -5.79 -2.18 7.38
N SER A 45 -6.72 -1.23 7.37
CA SER A 45 -8.15 -1.50 7.45
C SER A 45 -8.84 -1.20 6.12
N VAL A 46 -8.04 -1.03 5.06
CA VAL A 46 -8.48 -0.65 3.72
C VAL A 46 -7.86 -1.60 2.70
N TYR A 47 -8.43 -1.59 1.50
CA TYR A 47 -7.81 -2.23 0.34
C TYR A 47 -6.83 -1.26 -0.31
N GLY A 48 -5.84 -1.79 -1.00
CA GLY A 48 -4.93 -0.93 -1.71
C GLY A 48 -4.06 -1.62 -2.73
N LEU A 49 -3.52 -0.79 -3.62
CA LEU A 49 -2.51 -1.19 -4.61
C LEU A 49 -1.36 -0.21 -4.52
N PHE A 50 -0.16 -0.72 -4.37
CA PHE A 50 1.07 0.05 -4.45
C PHE A 50 1.76 -0.35 -5.74
N ILE A 51 1.79 0.57 -6.70
CA ILE A 51 2.41 0.36 -8.00
C ILE A 51 3.75 1.07 -7.94
N GLN A 52 4.82 0.29 -7.89
CA GLN A 52 6.18 0.81 -7.68
C GLN A 52 7.04 0.55 -8.90
N ASP A 53 7.94 1.48 -9.18
CA ASP A 53 8.84 1.39 -10.33
C ASP A 53 10.27 1.69 -9.89
N GLU A 54 10.74 0.94 -8.87
CA GLU A 54 12.09 1.09 -8.38
C GLU A 54 12.50 -0.11 -7.52
N PHE A 55 13.80 -0.16 -7.20
CA PHE A 55 14.29 -1.12 -6.22
C PHE A 55 13.89 -0.67 -4.82
N VAL A 56 13.17 -1.49 -4.09
CA VAL A 56 12.82 -1.25 -2.70
C VAL A 56 13.16 -2.48 -1.89
N LYS A 57 13.95 -2.29 -0.85
CA LYS A 57 14.40 -3.37 0.03
C LYS A 57 13.65 -3.30 1.36
N GLY A 58 13.47 -4.47 1.97
CA GLY A 58 12.90 -4.54 3.32
C GLY A 58 11.41 -4.33 3.39
N ILE A 59 10.68 -4.65 2.33
CA ILE A 59 9.23 -4.54 2.33
C ILE A 59 8.64 -5.66 3.18
N SER A 60 7.97 -5.31 4.27
CA SER A 60 7.22 -6.27 5.06
C SER A 60 5.86 -6.50 4.42
N TYR A 61 5.46 -7.76 4.28
CA TYR A 61 4.17 -8.12 3.71
C TYR A 61 3.71 -9.41 4.37
N GLY A 62 2.68 -9.31 5.22
CA GLY A 62 2.31 -10.41 6.07
C GLY A 62 3.43 -10.73 7.05
N MET A 63 3.88 -11.98 7.07
CA MET A 63 4.95 -12.45 7.97
C MET A 63 6.32 -12.48 7.31
N LYS A 64 6.44 -12.03 6.06
CA LYS A 64 7.67 -12.13 5.29
C LYS A 64 8.18 -10.77 4.84
N THR A 65 9.45 -10.74 4.46
CA THR A 65 10.10 -9.55 3.93
C THR A 65 10.47 -9.80 2.47
N TYR A 66 10.24 -8.80 1.64
CA TYR A 66 10.46 -8.86 0.19
C TYR A 66 11.29 -7.69 -0.29
N GLU A 67 11.74 -7.77 -1.53
CA GLU A 67 12.34 -6.62 -2.22
C GLU A 67 11.82 -6.58 -3.66
N THR A 68 11.75 -5.38 -4.22
CA THR A 68 11.37 -5.17 -5.62
C THR A 68 12.58 -4.67 -6.41
N HIS A 69 12.71 -5.10 -7.65
CA HIS A 69 13.84 -4.76 -8.51
C HIS A 69 13.45 -3.92 -9.72
N GLY A 70 12.22 -3.50 -9.78
CA GLY A 70 11.69 -2.72 -10.88
C GLY A 70 10.18 -2.63 -10.78
N PRO A 71 9.47 -2.47 -11.90
CA PRO A 71 8.02 -2.33 -11.85
C PRO A 71 7.35 -3.49 -11.13
N SER A 72 6.54 -3.18 -10.12
CA SER A 72 5.86 -4.19 -9.31
C SER A 72 4.54 -3.64 -8.78
N ILE A 73 3.61 -4.53 -8.49
CA ILE A 73 2.33 -4.20 -7.87
C ILE A 73 2.21 -5.01 -6.58
N ILE A 74 1.98 -4.31 -5.48
CA ILE A 74 1.75 -4.93 -4.18
C ILE A 74 0.32 -4.60 -3.77
N ALA A 75 -0.50 -5.64 -3.56
CA ALA A 75 -1.88 -5.48 -3.14
C ALA A 75 -2.01 -5.70 -1.64
N VAL A 76 -2.84 -4.90 -1.00
CA VAL A 76 -3.11 -5.03 0.43
C VAL A 76 -4.61 -5.08 0.68
N ALA A 77 -5.01 -5.73 1.77
CA ALA A 77 -6.40 -5.86 2.17
C ALA A 77 -6.54 -5.63 3.67
N PRO A 78 -7.77 -5.38 4.16
CA PRO A 78 -8.01 -5.19 5.58
C PRO A 78 -7.44 -6.33 6.42
N GLY A 79 -6.78 -5.99 7.51
CA GLY A 79 -6.15 -6.93 8.43
C GLY A 79 -4.70 -7.25 8.10
N GLN A 80 -4.19 -6.80 6.95
CA GLN A 80 -2.81 -7.08 6.56
C GLN A 80 -1.84 -6.03 7.10
N ILE A 81 -0.61 -6.48 7.32
CA ILE A 81 0.52 -5.61 7.66
C ILE A 81 1.41 -5.54 6.44
N GLY A 82 1.81 -4.33 6.08
CA GLY A 82 2.72 -4.13 4.97
C GLY A 82 3.49 -2.83 5.09
N GLY A 83 4.46 -2.64 4.20
CA GLY A 83 5.25 -1.43 4.15
C GLY A 83 6.71 -1.65 4.52
N VAL A 84 7.41 -0.56 4.78
CA VAL A 84 8.83 -0.59 5.16
C VAL A 84 9.00 0.13 6.49
N GLU A 85 9.69 -0.53 7.41
CA GLU A 85 9.95 0.03 8.73
C GLU A 85 10.63 1.38 8.64
N ASP A 86 10.15 2.34 9.44
CA ASP A 86 10.73 3.67 9.51
C ASP A 86 12.07 3.61 10.23
N ASN A 87 13.11 4.15 9.60
CA ASN A 87 14.44 4.25 10.17
C ASN A 87 14.86 5.70 10.47
N GLY A 88 13.91 6.62 10.44
CA GLY A 88 14.17 8.03 10.69
C GLY A 88 14.58 8.84 9.47
N GLU A 89 14.84 8.20 8.35
CA GLU A 89 15.23 8.87 7.12
C GLU A 89 14.03 9.40 6.36
N LEU A 90 14.21 10.57 5.75
CA LEU A 90 13.24 11.11 4.78
C LEU A 90 13.59 10.56 3.41
N ILE A 91 12.57 10.14 2.68
CA ILE A 91 12.73 9.49 1.38
C ILE A 91 11.78 10.05 0.34
N THR A 92 12.04 9.68 -0.91
CA THR A 92 11.08 9.83 -2.00
C THR A 92 10.84 8.44 -2.61
N ARG A 93 9.73 8.29 -3.34
CA ARG A 93 9.39 7.05 -4.03
C ARG A 93 8.95 7.36 -5.45
N LYS A 94 8.94 6.33 -6.29
CA LYS A 94 8.42 6.38 -7.65
C LYS A 94 7.25 5.41 -7.76
N GLY A 95 6.12 5.90 -8.23
CA GLY A 95 4.95 5.07 -8.44
C GLY A 95 3.67 5.68 -7.94
N TRP A 96 2.66 4.83 -7.81
CA TRP A 96 1.31 5.23 -7.43
C TRP A 96 0.84 4.45 -6.22
N VAL A 97 -0.03 5.09 -5.45
CA VAL A 97 -0.76 4.44 -4.36
C VAL A 97 -2.24 4.66 -4.60
N LEU A 98 -3.00 3.58 -4.56
CA LEU A 98 -4.46 3.61 -4.59
C LEU A 98 -4.96 2.88 -3.36
N LEU A 99 -5.65 3.58 -2.48
CA LEU A 99 -6.27 3.00 -1.29
C LEU A 99 -7.75 3.29 -1.32
N TRP A 100 -8.57 2.32 -0.91
CA TRP A 100 -10.01 2.55 -0.81
C TRP A 100 -10.60 1.84 0.39
N SER A 101 -11.61 2.49 0.97
CA SER A 101 -12.33 1.93 2.10
C SER A 101 -13.18 0.74 1.65
N PRO A 102 -13.32 -0.30 2.49
CA PRO A 102 -14.28 -1.37 2.22
C PRO A 102 -15.71 -0.86 2.00
N GLU A 103 -16.06 0.29 2.59
CA GLU A 103 -17.37 0.89 2.40
C GLU A 103 -17.67 1.23 0.94
N LEU A 104 -16.62 1.52 0.15
CA LEU A 104 -16.80 1.87 -1.26
C LEU A 104 -17.38 0.71 -2.07
N THR A 105 -17.02 -0.51 -1.72
CA THR A 105 -17.41 -1.71 -2.46
C THR A 105 -18.34 -2.62 -1.70
N GLN A 106 -18.64 -2.29 -0.45
CA GLN A 106 -19.49 -3.10 0.42
C GLN A 106 -20.86 -3.35 -0.20
N GLY A 107 -21.27 -4.61 -0.23
CA GLY A 107 -22.56 -5.01 -0.79
C GLY A 107 -22.60 -5.04 -2.32
N THR A 108 -21.49 -4.78 -2.99
CA THR A 108 -21.42 -4.79 -4.45
C THR A 108 -20.88 -6.14 -4.95
N ALA A 109 -21.05 -6.39 -6.25
CA ALA A 109 -20.44 -7.57 -6.88
C ALA A 109 -18.90 -7.52 -6.82
N TRP A 110 -18.31 -6.33 -6.74
CA TRP A 110 -16.87 -6.15 -6.63
C TRP A 110 -16.30 -6.73 -5.34
N GLU A 111 -17.05 -6.62 -4.24
CA GLU A 111 -16.62 -7.16 -2.95
C GLU A 111 -16.32 -8.65 -3.05
N LYS A 112 -17.23 -9.41 -3.65
CA LYS A 112 -17.03 -10.85 -3.83
C LYS A 112 -15.87 -11.17 -4.77
N LYS A 113 -15.72 -10.39 -5.82
CA LYS A 113 -14.61 -10.57 -6.76
C LYS A 113 -13.27 -10.32 -6.11
N MET A 114 -13.16 -9.29 -5.28
CA MET A 114 -11.92 -9.00 -4.57
C MET A 114 -11.56 -10.11 -3.60
N GLU A 115 -12.54 -10.66 -2.88
CA GLU A 115 -12.33 -11.79 -1.97
C GLU A 115 -11.81 -13.03 -2.70
N GLY A 116 -12.22 -13.21 -3.95
CA GLY A 116 -11.80 -14.33 -4.75
C GLY A 116 -10.41 -14.19 -5.40
N TYR A 117 -9.82 -13.00 -5.36
CA TYR A 117 -8.51 -12.78 -5.95
C TYR A 117 -7.40 -13.12 -4.94
N GLY A 118 -6.56 -14.07 -5.32
CA GLY A 118 -5.49 -14.55 -4.44
C GLY A 118 -4.50 -13.47 -4.03
N PHE A 119 -4.32 -12.42 -4.85
CA PHE A 119 -3.35 -11.41 -4.50
C PHE A 119 -3.81 -10.44 -3.40
N PHE A 120 -5.07 -10.55 -2.93
CA PHE A 120 -5.52 -9.83 -1.75
C PHE A 120 -5.43 -10.66 -0.47
N SER A 121 -4.85 -11.84 -0.53
CA SER A 121 -4.71 -12.71 0.63
C SER A 121 -3.31 -12.64 1.21
N TYR A 122 -3.11 -13.20 2.40
CA TYR A 122 -1.83 -13.24 3.09
C TYR A 122 -0.87 -14.31 2.57
N TYR A 123 -1.14 -14.90 1.44
CA TYR A 123 -0.23 -15.91 0.92
C TYR A 123 1.02 -15.27 0.33
N SER A 124 2.12 -15.98 0.38
CA SER A 124 3.35 -15.56 -0.26
C SER A 124 3.11 -15.36 -1.74
N SER A 125 3.83 -14.44 -2.37
CA SER A 125 3.72 -14.15 -3.80
C SER A 125 2.54 -13.27 -4.19
N ASN A 126 2.02 -12.47 -3.27
CA ASN A 126 0.98 -11.50 -3.59
C ASN A 126 1.53 -10.23 -4.23
N SER A 127 2.81 -10.21 -4.52
CA SER A 127 3.48 -9.14 -5.23
C SER A 127 3.71 -9.60 -6.68
N LEU A 128 3.33 -8.77 -7.62
CA LEU A 128 3.57 -9.02 -9.04
C LEU A 128 4.62 -8.06 -9.55
N GLU A 129 5.71 -8.59 -10.07
CA GLU A 129 6.69 -7.78 -10.77
C GLU A 129 6.24 -7.63 -12.21
N MET A 130 6.14 -6.37 -12.65
CA MET A 130 5.82 -6.07 -14.04
C MET A 130 7.10 -6.09 -14.85
N THR A 131 7.13 -6.88 -15.93
CA THR A 131 8.28 -6.90 -16.80
C THR A 131 8.13 -5.79 -17.85
N PRO A 132 9.19 -5.04 -18.14
CA PRO A 132 9.17 -4.07 -19.23
C PRO A 132 8.92 -4.78 -20.55
N THR A 133 8.05 -4.23 -21.33
CA THR A 133 7.80 -4.77 -22.69
C THR A 133 8.72 -4.13 -23.69
#